data_bc8d963c7ac9907ed23283cb0c41f09e
#
_entry.id   bc8d963c7ac9907ed23283cb0c41f09e
#
_cell.length_a   1.000
_cell.length_b   1.000
_cell.length_c   1.000
_cell.angle_alpha   90.00
_cell.angle_beta   90.00
_cell.angle_gamma   90.00
#
_symmetry.space_group_name_H-M   'P 1'
#
loop_
_entity.id
_entity.type
_entity.pdbx_description
1 polymer ?
#
loop_
_entity_poly.entity_id
_entity_poly.type
_entity_poly.pdbx_seq_one_letter_code
_entity_poly.pdbx_strand_id
1 'polypeptide(L)'
;MFLKLKLFKERHPFTALMLTALAVRILVVIFVPGFGSNREVQHTTLFIGFLEKMKTIFGIEDASGQGLMFLSRALYATVSLFTVSMVYRICGLTSNKQNAWPLALIPAFCCVMPSFGIIENASAFLGLPLLLYGANVVLRQEVLRQNNLSDNVHRTSFLIAGLMLGFGICVWYESAFIVFCILMILCIRRNFKGALMTLIGVICSVAFVSLLLTILNVNPMNYIKL
;
A
#
# COMPACT_ATOMS: atom_id res chain seq x y z
N MET A 1 -14.80 4.68 31.85
CA MET A 1 -14.44 4.06 30.57
C MET A 1 -13.71 5.03 29.64
N PHE A 2 -14.26 6.20 29.34
CA PHE A 2 -13.65 7.20 28.43
C PHE A 2 -12.26 7.69 28.86
N LEU A 3 -12.03 7.88 30.16
CA LEU A 3 -10.73 8.33 30.68
C LEU A 3 -9.62 7.30 30.42
N LYS A 4 -9.91 6.00 30.58
CA LYS A 4 -8.96 4.92 30.29
C LYS A 4 -8.63 4.84 28.80
N LEU A 5 -9.60 5.06 27.92
CA LEU A 5 -9.40 5.11 26.47
C LEU A 5 -8.56 6.31 26.06
N LYS A 6 -8.77 7.48 26.65
CA LYS A 6 -7.95 8.66 26.41
C LYS A 6 -6.50 8.43 26.82
N LEU A 7 -6.27 7.89 28.01
CA LEU A 7 -4.92 7.56 28.50
C LEU A 7 -4.24 6.49 27.65
N PHE A 8 -4.99 5.50 27.16
CA PHE A 8 -4.46 4.46 26.26
C PHE A 8 -4.03 5.07 24.93
N LYS A 9 -4.84 5.95 24.32
CA LYS A 9 -4.50 6.69 23.09
C LYS A 9 -3.24 7.54 23.27
N GLU A 10 -3.10 8.23 24.40
CA GLU A 10 -1.94 9.07 24.68
C GLU A 10 -0.66 8.24 24.86
N ARG A 11 -0.74 7.08 25.49
CA ARG A 11 0.40 6.17 25.69
C ARG A 11 0.77 5.35 24.44
N HIS A 12 -0.25 4.93 23.69
CA HIS A 12 -0.09 4.04 22.55
C HIS A 12 -0.86 4.53 21.31
N PRO A 13 -0.51 5.70 20.75
CA PRO A 13 -1.31 6.33 19.69
C PRO A 13 -1.38 5.48 18.42
N PHE A 14 -0.30 4.79 18.05
CA PHE A 14 -0.28 3.89 16.89
C PHE A 14 -1.21 2.70 17.08
N THR A 15 -1.13 2.03 18.23
CA THR A 15 -1.97 0.86 18.54
C THR A 15 -3.45 1.26 18.58
N ALA A 16 -3.77 2.40 19.20
CA ALA A 16 -5.13 2.91 19.24
C ALA A 16 -5.68 3.19 17.83
N LEU A 17 -4.87 3.79 16.95
CA LEU A 17 -5.23 4.02 15.55
C LEU A 17 -5.50 2.71 14.80
N MET A 18 -4.60 1.72 14.94
CA MET A 18 -4.73 0.43 14.25
C MET A 18 -5.93 -0.36 14.73
N LEU A 19 -6.24 -0.34 16.04
CA LEU A 19 -7.44 -0.96 16.59
C LEU A 19 -8.72 -0.27 16.08
N THR A 20 -8.74 1.04 16.02
CA THR A 20 -9.87 1.79 15.45
C THR A 20 -10.06 1.45 13.98
N ALA A 21 -8.98 1.45 13.21
CA ALA A 21 -9.01 1.10 11.80
C ALA A 21 -9.47 -0.35 11.57
N LEU A 22 -9.02 -1.28 12.38
CA LEU A 22 -9.43 -2.69 12.34
C LEU A 22 -10.93 -2.84 12.66
N ALA A 23 -11.41 -2.17 13.72
CA ALA A 23 -12.83 -2.22 14.09
C ALA A 23 -13.73 -1.73 12.95
N VAL A 24 -13.40 -0.60 12.30
CA VAL A 24 -14.13 -0.10 11.13
C VAL A 24 -14.17 -1.14 10.01
N ARG A 25 -13.06 -1.82 9.74
CA ARG A 25 -12.97 -2.85 8.68
C ARG A 25 -13.81 -4.07 8.98
N ILE A 26 -13.76 -4.55 10.22
CA ILE A 26 -14.59 -5.67 10.67
C ILE A 26 -16.08 -5.31 10.50
N LEU A 27 -16.47 -4.11 10.91
CA LEU A 27 -17.85 -3.65 10.73
C LEU A 27 -18.24 -3.63 9.25
N VAL A 28 -17.40 -3.07 8.38
CA VAL A 28 -17.67 -3.01 6.93
C VAL A 28 -17.76 -4.42 6.33
N VAL A 29 -16.84 -5.32 6.65
CA VAL A 29 -16.82 -6.68 6.10
C VAL A 29 -18.06 -7.47 6.52
N ILE A 30 -18.53 -7.29 7.77
CA ILE A 30 -19.66 -8.05 8.32
C ILE A 30 -21.02 -7.45 7.91
N PHE A 31 -21.16 -6.13 8.01
CA PHE A 31 -22.48 -5.47 7.93
C PHE A 31 -22.83 -4.92 6.55
N VAL A 32 -21.86 -4.80 5.62
CA VAL A 32 -22.19 -4.37 4.25
C VAL A 32 -22.70 -5.58 3.46
N PRO A 33 -24.02 -5.64 3.16
CA PRO A 33 -24.61 -6.77 2.45
C PRO A 33 -24.21 -6.73 0.97
N GLY A 34 -23.87 -7.90 0.43
CA GLY A 34 -23.71 -8.11 -1.00
C GLY A 34 -22.57 -7.32 -1.67
N PHE A 35 -22.53 -7.38 -2.98
CA PHE A 35 -21.68 -6.49 -3.78
C PHE A 35 -22.35 -5.12 -3.85
N GLY A 36 -21.77 -4.12 -3.21
CA GLY A 36 -22.36 -2.79 -3.11
C GLY A 36 -22.40 -2.01 -4.44
N SER A 37 -21.65 -2.46 -5.45
CA SER A 37 -21.63 -1.83 -6.78
C SER A 37 -21.13 -2.79 -7.85
N ASN A 38 -21.49 -2.50 -9.12
CA ASN A 38 -20.91 -3.22 -10.28
C ASN A 38 -19.38 -3.12 -10.32
N ARG A 39 -18.77 -2.08 -9.75
CA ARG A 39 -17.33 -1.91 -9.64
C ARG A 39 -16.71 -2.90 -8.67
N GLU A 40 -17.34 -3.17 -7.52
CA GLU A 40 -16.85 -4.20 -6.60
C GLU A 40 -16.83 -5.57 -7.27
N VAL A 41 -17.84 -5.88 -8.09
CA VAL A 41 -17.89 -7.11 -8.91
C VAL A 41 -16.72 -7.17 -9.87
N GLN A 42 -16.43 -6.09 -10.62
CA GLN A 42 -15.31 -6.05 -11.57
C GLN A 42 -13.96 -6.24 -10.88
N HIS A 43 -13.75 -5.58 -9.74
CA HIS A 43 -12.51 -5.71 -8.97
C HIS A 43 -12.37 -7.09 -8.35
N THR A 44 -13.47 -7.68 -7.89
CA THR A 44 -13.48 -9.04 -7.36
C THR A 44 -13.22 -10.07 -8.47
N THR A 45 -13.67 -9.80 -9.71
CA THR A 45 -13.46 -10.72 -10.86
C THR A 45 -11.98 -10.88 -11.22
N LEU A 46 -11.18 -9.80 -11.18
CA LEU A 46 -9.73 -9.86 -11.34
C LEU A 46 -9.07 -10.70 -10.24
N PHE A 47 -9.59 -10.58 -9.02
CA PHE A 47 -9.13 -11.32 -7.86
C PHE A 47 -9.61 -12.77 -7.87
N ILE A 48 -10.83 -13.03 -8.34
CA ILE A 48 -11.40 -14.38 -8.51
C ILE A 48 -10.51 -15.21 -9.44
N GLY A 49 -10.07 -14.68 -10.57
CA GLY A 49 -9.17 -15.39 -11.47
C GLY A 49 -7.83 -15.80 -10.82
N PHE A 50 -7.29 -14.95 -9.93
CA PHE A 50 -6.13 -15.29 -9.11
C PHE A 50 -6.48 -16.34 -8.05
N LEU A 51 -7.59 -16.17 -7.33
CA LEU A 51 -8.05 -17.09 -6.29
C LEU A 51 -8.47 -18.45 -6.85
N GLU A 52 -9.06 -18.53 -8.05
CA GLU A 52 -9.35 -19.79 -8.73
C GLU A 52 -8.07 -20.57 -9.09
N LYS A 53 -7.03 -19.87 -9.56
CA LYS A 53 -5.72 -20.50 -9.76
C LYS A 53 -5.11 -20.96 -8.44
N MET A 54 -5.20 -20.17 -7.39
CA MET A 54 -4.75 -20.58 -6.06
C MET A 54 -5.57 -21.73 -5.51
N LYS A 55 -6.89 -21.76 -5.72
CA LYS A 55 -7.79 -22.86 -5.39
C LYS A 55 -7.32 -24.17 -6.03
N THR A 56 -7.00 -24.14 -7.33
CA THR A 56 -6.49 -25.29 -8.07
C THR A 56 -5.15 -25.78 -7.51
N ILE A 57 -4.26 -24.87 -7.12
CA ILE A 57 -2.95 -25.19 -6.54
C ILE A 57 -3.08 -25.79 -5.14
N PHE A 58 -4.01 -25.31 -4.32
CA PHE A 58 -4.20 -25.75 -2.94
C PHE A 58 -5.28 -26.84 -2.74
N GLY A 59 -5.92 -27.30 -3.82
CA GLY A 59 -6.92 -28.36 -3.76
C GLY A 59 -8.19 -28.01 -3.00
N ILE A 60 -8.57 -26.74 -2.95
CA ILE A 60 -9.76 -26.26 -2.23
C ILE A 60 -10.97 -26.42 -3.17
N GLU A 61 -11.77 -27.45 -3.01
CA GLU A 61 -12.81 -27.81 -4.00
C GLU A 61 -14.07 -26.93 -3.99
N ASP A 62 -14.48 -26.32 -2.87
CA ASP A 62 -15.74 -25.56 -2.81
C ASP A 62 -15.66 -24.26 -2.03
N ALA A 63 -15.26 -23.17 -2.71
CA ALA A 63 -15.60 -21.84 -2.22
C ALA A 63 -16.90 -21.37 -2.89
N SER A 64 -18.00 -21.31 -2.14
CA SER A 64 -19.20 -20.60 -2.58
C SER A 64 -18.82 -19.16 -2.96
N GLY A 65 -19.54 -18.54 -3.92
CA GLY A 65 -19.27 -17.15 -4.31
C GLY A 65 -19.22 -16.18 -3.12
N GLN A 66 -19.96 -16.49 -2.04
CA GLN A 66 -19.90 -15.75 -0.77
C GLN A 66 -18.55 -15.89 -0.06
N GLY A 67 -17.95 -17.07 -0.02
CA GLY A 67 -16.63 -17.28 0.58
C GLY A 67 -15.53 -16.50 -0.14
N LEU A 68 -15.56 -16.47 -1.47
CA LEU A 68 -14.63 -15.67 -2.28
C LEU A 68 -14.81 -14.17 -2.05
N MET A 69 -16.05 -13.70 -1.89
CA MET A 69 -16.35 -12.32 -1.55
C MET A 69 -15.76 -11.94 -0.18
N PHE A 70 -15.96 -12.75 0.84
CA PHE A 70 -15.39 -12.51 2.17
C PHE A 70 -13.87 -12.49 2.14
N LEU A 71 -13.25 -13.41 1.40
CA LEU A 71 -11.81 -13.48 1.27
C LEU A 71 -11.25 -12.23 0.58
N SER A 72 -11.87 -11.78 -0.51
CA SER A 72 -11.45 -10.57 -1.21
C SER A 72 -11.57 -9.33 -0.29
N ARG A 73 -12.67 -9.19 0.43
CA ARG A 73 -12.88 -8.11 1.40
C ARG A 73 -11.86 -8.13 2.53
N ALA A 74 -11.56 -9.31 3.08
CA ALA A 74 -10.55 -9.46 4.13
C ALA A 74 -9.16 -9.03 3.62
N LEU A 75 -8.85 -9.33 2.37
CA LEU A 75 -7.59 -8.95 1.73
C LEU A 75 -7.49 -7.45 1.50
N TYR A 76 -8.53 -6.81 0.96
CA TYR A 76 -8.60 -5.35 0.83
C TYR A 76 -8.54 -4.66 2.19
N ALA A 77 -9.21 -5.20 3.21
CA ALA A 77 -9.15 -4.70 4.57
C ALA A 77 -7.69 -4.74 5.10
N THR A 78 -6.98 -5.84 4.87
CA THR A 78 -5.57 -5.99 5.28
C THR A 78 -4.67 -4.99 4.57
N VAL A 79 -4.79 -4.86 3.25
CA VAL A 79 -4.03 -3.88 2.44
C VAL A 79 -4.28 -2.45 2.93
N SER A 80 -5.54 -2.13 3.23
CA SER A 80 -5.91 -0.80 3.72
C SER A 80 -5.39 -0.50 5.13
N LEU A 81 -5.26 -1.50 6.01
CA LEU A 81 -4.60 -1.35 7.31
C LEU A 81 -3.12 -0.99 7.13
N PHE A 82 -2.45 -1.62 6.17
CA PHE A 82 -1.07 -1.29 5.87
C PHE A 82 -0.94 0.16 5.37
N THR A 83 -1.87 0.62 4.52
CA THR A 83 -1.95 2.02 4.09
C THR A 83 -2.05 2.98 5.27
N VAL A 84 -2.94 2.72 6.24
CA VAL A 84 -3.09 3.53 7.47
C VAL A 84 -1.77 3.60 8.25
N SER A 85 -1.11 2.45 8.41
CA SER A 85 0.18 2.37 9.09
C SER A 85 1.24 3.23 8.40
N MET A 86 1.33 3.20 7.06
CA MET A 86 2.29 3.97 6.30
C MET A 86 2.01 5.46 6.36
N VAL A 87 0.75 5.88 6.22
CA VAL A 87 0.37 7.30 6.36
C VAL A 87 0.74 7.82 7.74
N TYR A 88 0.44 7.08 8.81
CA TYR A 88 0.83 7.46 10.17
C TYR A 88 2.34 7.67 10.31
N ARG A 89 3.15 6.75 9.77
CA ARG A 89 4.61 6.83 9.80
C ARG A 89 5.14 8.04 9.02
N ILE A 90 4.63 8.28 7.81
CA ILE A 90 5.03 9.42 6.98
C ILE A 90 4.68 10.74 7.68
N CYS A 91 3.46 10.85 8.20
CA CYS A 91 3.04 12.03 8.95
C CYS A 91 3.90 12.26 10.20
N GLY A 92 4.30 11.19 10.89
CA GLY A 92 5.20 11.28 12.04
C GLY A 92 6.63 11.70 11.70
N LEU A 93 7.09 11.50 10.44
CA LEU A 93 8.40 11.95 9.96
C LEU A 93 8.39 13.41 9.49
N THR A 94 7.26 13.86 8.93
CA THR A 94 7.14 15.18 8.28
C THR A 94 6.50 16.26 9.18
N SER A 95 5.78 15.83 10.21
CA SER A 95 5.02 16.69 11.10
C SER A 95 5.23 16.29 12.56
N ASN A 96 4.76 17.13 13.50
CA ASN A 96 4.76 16.74 14.90
C ASN A 96 3.91 15.48 15.13
N LYS A 97 4.38 14.60 16.02
CA LYS A 97 3.70 13.34 16.37
C LYS A 97 2.22 13.53 16.75
N GLN A 98 1.87 14.70 17.29
CA GLN A 98 0.49 15.07 17.63
C GLN A 98 -0.42 15.17 16.41
N ASN A 99 0.10 15.62 15.26
CA ASN A 99 -0.67 15.77 14.02
C ASN A 99 -0.72 14.49 13.18
N ALA A 100 0.16 13.54 13.44
CA ALA A 100 0.20 12.27 12.68
C ALA A 100 -1.07 11.44 12.89
N TRP A 101 -1.62 11.47 14.11
CA TRP A 101 -2.80 10.68 14.45
C TRP A 101 -4.08 11.15 13.74
N PRO A 102 -4.48 12.45 13.78
CA PRO A 102 -5.67 12.91 13.07
C PRO A 102 -5.54 12.75 11.54
N LEU A 103 -4.37 12.96 10.96
CA LEU A 103 -4.18 12.76 9.53
C LEU A 103 -4.33 11.28 9.10
N ALA A 104 -3.86 10.36 9.92
CA ALA A 104 -4.00 8.94 9.65
C ALA A 104 -5.41 8.39 9.93
N LEU A 105 -6.28 9.15 10.62
CA LEU A 105 -7.69 8.79 10.75
C LEU A 105 -8.42 8.85 9.40
N ILE A 106 -8.03 9.74 8.49
CA ILE A 106 -8.65 9.85 7.17
C ILE A 106 -8.62 8.49 6.46
N PRO A 107 -7.46 7.86 6.19
CA PRO A 107 -7.44 6.54 5.57
C PRO A 107 -7.99 5.44 6.48
N ALA A 108 -8.02 5.64 7.82
CA ALA A 108 -8.61 4.68 8.73
C ALA A 108 -10.12 4.49 8.52
N PHE A 109 -10.83 5.57 8.20
CA PHE A 109 -12.28 5.54 7.95
C PHE A 109 -12.65 5.45 6.48
N CYS A 110 -11.87 6.06 5.58
CA CYS A 110 -12.25 6.23 4.18
C CYS A 110 -11.70 5.16 3.24
N CYS A 111 -10.55 4.55 3.52
CA CYS A 111 -9.90 3.60 2.62
C CYS A 111 -10.08 2.16 3.09
N VAL A 112 -11.33 1.70 3.17
CA VAL A 112 -11.62 0.32 3.60
C VAL A 112 -11.65 -0.63 2.41
N MET A 113 -12.32 -0.24 1.34
CA MET A 113 -12.45 -1.00 0.10
C MET A 113 -12.48 -0.05 -1.10
N PRO A 114 -12.13 -0.49 -2.31
CA PRO A 114 -12.17 0.36 -3.51
C PRO A 114 -13.54 0.97 -3.78
N SER A 115 -14.63 0.23 -3.54
CA SER A 115 -16.01 0.70 -3.77
C SER A 115 -16.54 1.67 -2.72
N PHE A 116 -15.93 1.73 -1.54
CA PHE A 116 -16.32 2.59 -0.42
C PHE A 116 -15.24 3.59 0.00
N GLY A 117 -14.10 3.58 -0.69
CA GLY A 117 -12.97 4.44 -0.40
C GLY A 117 -12.91 5.67 -1.31
N ILE A 118 -11.97 6.57 -0.99
CA ILE A 118 -11.62 7.70 -1.84
C ILE A 118 -10.98 7.20 -3.15
N ILE A 119 -10.38 6.01 -3.12
CA ILE A 119 -9.67 5.40 -4.24
C ILE A 119 -10.56 4.32 -4.85
N GLU A 120 -11.18 4.65 -5.97
CA GLU A 120 -12.10 3.76 -6.68
C GLU A 120 -11.39 2.72 -7.56
N ASN A 121 -10.14 2.97 -7.93
CA ASN A 121 -9.36 2.08 -8.78
C ASN A 121 -8.65 1.01 -7.94
N ALA A 122 -8.93 -0.28 -8.19
CA ALA A 122 -8.33 -1.39 -7.46
C ALA A 122 -6.81 -1.45 -7.61
N SER A 123 -6.28 -1.13 -8.78
CA SER A 123 -4.83 -1.10 -9.00
C SER A 123 -4.17 0.01 -8.18
N ALA A 124 -4.77 1.21 -8.14
CA ALA A 124 -4.32 2.30 -7.29
C ALA A 124 -4.40 1.91 -5.80
N PHE A 125 -5.48 1.25 -5.39
CA PHE A 125 -5.67 0.80 -4.02
C PHE A 125 -4.60 -0.21 -3.56
N LEU A 126 -4.23 -1.16 -4.43
CA LEU A 126 -3.19 -2.15 -4.15
C LEU A 126 -1.78 -1.58 -4.31
N GLY A 127 -1.57 -0.67 -5.26
CA GLY A 127 -0.28 -0.02 -5.51
C GLY A 127 0.11 1.01 -4.45
N LEU A 128 -0.87 1.71 -3.86
CA LEU A 128 -0.65 2.79 -2.90
C LEU A 128 0.18 2.38 -1.68
N PRO A 129 -0.06 1.24 -0.99
CA PRO A 129 0.77 0.83 0.15
C PRO A 129 2.24 0.61 -0.22
N LEU A 130 2.51 0.07 -1.42
CA LEU A 130 3.87 -0.15 -1.91
C LEU A 130 4.59 1.18 -2.14
N LEU A 131 3.90 2.14 -2.76
CA LEU A 131 4.41 3.50 -2.96
C LEU A 131 4.66 4.22 -1.64
N LEU A 132 3.71 4.15 -0.71
CA LEU A 132 3.84 4.77 0.61
C LEU A 132 4.98 4.14 1.40
N TYR A 133 5.18 2.82 1.31
CA TYR A 133 6.31 2.16 1.94
C TYR A 133 7.65 2.66 1.36
N GLY A 134 7.78 2.65 0.04
CA GLY A 134 8.98 3.16 -0.62
C GLY A 134 9.25 4.62 -0.28
N ALA A 135 8.23 5.48 -0.33
CA ALA A 135 8.33 6.88 0.06
C ALA A 135 8.72 7.06 1.54
N ASN A 136 8.16 6.26 2.44
CA ASN A 136 8.50 6.28 3.87
C ASN A 136 9.98 5.96 4.09
N VAL A 137 10.50 4.93 3.41
CA VAL A 137 11.92 4.54 3.53
C VAL A 137 12.81 5.66 3.02
N VAL A 138 12.51 6.25 1.85
CA VAL A 138 13.27 7.38 1.30
C VAL A 138 13.26 8.56 2.26
N LEU A 139 12.09 8.98 2.74
CA LEU A 139 11.95 10.10 3.67
C LEU A 139 12.73 9.87 4.96
N ARG A 140 12.66 8.67 5.53
CA ARG A 140 13.40 8.33 6.73
C ARG A 140 14.90 8.45 6.53
N GLN A 141 15.43 7.96 5.41
CA GLN A 141 16.87 8.07 5.10
C GLN A 141 17.29 9.53 4.89
N GLU A 142 16.43 10.34 4.25
CA GLU A 142 16.70 11.77 4.07
C GLU A 142 16.69 12.55 5.41
N VAL A 143 15.78 12.23 6.32
CA VAL A 143 15.75 12.83 7.67
C VAL A 143 17.01 12.45 8.45
N LEU A 144 17.45 11.19 8.39
CA LEU A 144 18.71 10.75 9.04
C LEU A 144 19.92 11.48 8.47
N ARG A 145 19.97 11.67 7.14
CA ARG A 145 21.03 12.40 6.47
C ARG A 145 21.08 13.87 6.89
N GLN A 146 19.94 14.52 7.00
CA GLN A 146 19.84 15.93 7.41
C GLN A 146 20.28 16.17 8.85
N ASN A 147 20.03 15.20 9.72
CA ASN A 147 20.44 15.27 11.14
C ASN A 147 21.92 14.87 11.36
N ASN A 148 22.72 14.83 10.31
CA ASN A 148 24.14 14.43 10.35
C ASN A 148 24.39 13.02 10.94
N LEU A 149 23.39 12.16 10.91
CA LEU A 149 23.48 10.74 11.29
C LEU A 149 23.87 9.90 10.07
N SER A 150 24.94 10.32 9.36
CA SER A 150 25.37 9.73 8.08
C SER A 150 25.72 8.25 8.20
N ASP A 151 26.21 7.81 9.35
CA ASP A 151 26.57 6.40 9.59
C ASP A 151 25.35 5.47 9.59
N ASN A 152 24.15 6.01 9.82
CA ASN A 152 22.89 5.28 9.81
C ASN A 152 22.17 5.34 8.44
N VAL A 153 22.76 6.01 7.44
CA VAL A 153 22.20 6.09 6.09
C VAL A 153 22.66 4.90 5.26
N HIS A 154 21.79 3.92 5.06
CA HIS A 154 22.12 2.71 4.32
C HIS A 154 21.69 2.82 2.84
N ARG A 155 22.66 2.62 1.92
CA ARG A 155 22.38 2.60 0.47
C ARG A 155 21.38 1.51 0.08
N THR A 156 21.46 0.36 0.76
CA THR A 156 20.53 -0.75 0.58
C THR A 156 19.08 -0.37 0.87
N SER A 157 18.83 0.59 1.78
CA SER A 157 17.50 1.09 2.07
C SER A 157 16.89 1.82 0.87
N PHE A 158 17.69 2.61 0.13
CA PHE A 158 17.25 3.27 -1.10
C PHE A 158 16.95 2.25 -2.21
N LEU A 159 17.72 1.17 -2.31
CA LEU A 159 17.46 0.08 -3.24
C LEU A 159 16.12 -0.61 -2.92
N ILE A 160 15.90 -0.96 -1.65
CA ILE A 160 14.64 -1.56 -1.18
C ILE A 160 13.46 -0.61 -1.45
N ALA A 161 13.63 0.68 -1.17
CA ALA A 161 12.61 1.68 -1.49
C ALA A 161 12.30 1.68 -2.99
N GLY A 162 13.32 1.65 -3.84
CA GLY A 162 13.18 1.58 -5.29
C GLY A 162 12.46 0.32 -5.75
N LEU A 163 12.76 -0.84 -5.17
CA LEU A 163 12.04 -2.09 -5.46
C LEU A 163 10.54 -1.96 -5.16
N MET A 164 10.19 -1.42 -4.00
CA MET A 164 8.78 -1.24 -3.61
C MET A 164 8.07 -0.20 -4.50
N LEU A 165 8.74 0.90 -4.83
CA LEU A 165 8.22 1.91 -5.76
C LEU A 165 7.98 1.32 -7.16
N GLY A 166 8.90 0.50 -7.66
CA GLY A 166 8.77 -0.15 -8.95
C GLY A 166 7.68 -1.21 -8.98
N PHE A 167 7.51 -2.00 -7.93
CA PHE A 167 6.33 -2.88 -7.81
C PHE A 167 5.03 -2.06 -7.77
N GLY A 168 5.02 -0.90 -7.10
CA GLY A 168 3.91 0.04 -7.12
C GLY A 168 3.54 0.48 -8.54
N ILE A 169 4.54 0.81 -9.38
CA ILE A 169 4.33 1.15 -10.81
C ILE A 169 3.75 -0.04 -11.58
N CYS A 170 4.25 -1.26 -11.35
CA CYS A 170 3.74 -2.45 -12.04
C CYS A 170 2.27 -2.72 -11.73
N VAL A 171 1.83 -2.43 -10.51
CA VAL A 171 0.43 -2.59 -10.09
C VAL A 171 -0.43 -1.40 -10.55
N TRP A 172 0.11 -0.18 -10.47
CA TRP A 172 -0.57 1.06 -10.81
C TRP A 172 0.37 1.96 -11.62
N TYR A 173 0.31 1.85 -12.94
CA TYR A 173 1.25 2.49 -13.87
C TYR A 173 1.26 4.02 -13.78
N GLU A 174 0.12 4.66 -13.47
CA GLU A 174 0.02 6.13 -13.31
C GLU A 174 0.90 6.64 -12.15
N SER A 175 1.24 5.77 -11.21
CA SER A 175 2.12 6.09 -10.09
C SER A 175 3.57 6.38 -10.51
N ALA A 176 3.94 6.08 -11.75
CA ALA A 176 5.26 6.43 -12.29
C ALA A 176 5.58 7.92 -12.12
N PHE A 177 4.56 8.79 -12.23
CA PHE A 177 4.72 10.23 -11.97
C PHE A 177 5.13 10.52 -10.53
N ILE A 178 4.54 9.82 -9.55
CA ILE A 178 4.89 9.96 -8.12
C ILE A 178 6.34 9.55 -7.89
N VAL A 179 6.75 8.42 -8.49
CA VAL A 179 8.13 7.93 -8.39
C VAL A 179 9.11 8.90 -9.03
N PHE A 180 8.77 9.46 -10.18
CA PHE A 180 9.55 10.52 -10.82
C PHE A 180 9.71 11.74 -9.88
N CYS A 181 8.65 12.21 -9.24
CA CYS A 181 8.72 13.31 -8.28
C CYS A 181 9.64 12.97 -7.09
N ILE A 182 9.60 11.73 -6.56
CA ILE A 182 10.50 11.28 -5.48
C ILE A 182 11.96 11.35 -5.93
N LEU A 183 12.28 10.84 -7.13
CA LEU A 183 13.62 10.90 -7.70
C LEU A 183 14.10 12.34 -7.89
N MET A 184 13.24 13.22 -8.42
CA MET A 184 13.55 14.65 -8.58
C MET A 184 13.83 15.32 -7.22
N ILE A 185 13.07 15.03 -6.19
CA ILE A 185 13.31 15.55 -4.83
C ILE A 185 14.69 15.11 -4.33
N LEU A 186 15.07 13.85 -4.52
CA LEU A 186 16.40 13.35 -4.15
C LEU A 186 17.52 14.09 -4.91
N CYS A 187 17.33 14.35 -6.21
CA CYS A 187 18.28 15.10 -7.01
C CYS A 187 18.40 16.56 -6.54
N ILE A 188 17.28 17.25 -6.31
CA ILE A 188 17.26 18.63 -5.79
C ILE A 188 17.97 18.72 -4.44
N ARG A 189 17.80 17.72 -3.59
CA ARG A 189 18.48 17.60 -2.29
C ARG A 189 19.94 17.15 -2.40
N ARG A 190 20.48 17.04 -3.61
CA ARG A 190 21.86 16.62 -3.91
C ARG A 190 22.20 15.22 -3.37
N ASN A 191 21.20 14.35 -3.23
CA ASN A 191 21.39 12.95 -2.87
C ASN A 191 21.39 12.06 -4.13
N PHE A 192 22.36 12.29 -5.03
CA PHE A 192 22.46 11.57 -6.31
C PHE A 192 22.69 10.06 -6.10
N LYS A 193 23.44 9.67 -5.07
CA LYS A 193 23.68 8.25 -4.75
C LYS A 193 22.36 7.56 -4.32
N GLY A 194 21.56 8.22 -3.48
CA GLY A 194 20.26 7.73 -3.09
C GLY A 194 19.29 7.66 -4.29
N ALA A 195 19.27 8.69 -5.13
CA ALA A 195 18.45 8.70 -6.35
C ALA A 195 18.82 7.57 -7.31
N LEU A 196 20.13 7.34 -7.53
CA LEU A 196 20.62 6.26 -8.39
C LEU A 196 20.23 4.88 -7.85
N MET A 197 20.42 4.62 -6.55
CA MET A 197 20.04 3.34 -5.93
C MET A 197 18.52 3.10 -5.98
N THR A 198 17.73 4.15 -5.76
CA THR A 198 16.27 4.06 -5.90
C THR A 198 15.89 3.74 -7.35
N LEU A 199 16.49 4.41 -8.32
CA LEU A 199 16.24 4.17 -9.75
C LEU A 199 16.62 2.73 -10.16
N ILE A 200 17.77 2.23 -9.71
CA ILE A 200 18.18 0.83 -9.95
C ILE A 200 17.12 -0.13 -9.38
N GLY A 201 16.65 0.11 -8.16
CA GLY A 201 15.59 -0.71 -7.56
C GLY A 201 14.30 -0.71 -8.39
N VAL A 202 13.88 0.47 -8.88
CA VAL A 202 12.70 0.59 -9.77
C VAL A 202 12.89 -0.22 -11.05
N ILE A 203 14.02 -0.07 -11.72
CA ILE A 203 14.32 -0.81 -12.96
C ILE A 203 14.34 -2.32 -12.71
N CYS A 204 14.98 -2.77 -11.62
CA CYS A 204 15.04 -4.19 -11.27
C CYS A 204 13.65 -4.80 -11.05
N SER A 205 12.76 -4.11 -10.34
CA SER A 205 11.40 -4.63 -10.10
C SER A 205 10.54 -4.65 -11.36
N VAL A 206 10.62 -3.60 -12.18
CA VAL A 206 9.90 -3.56 -13.47
C VAL A 206 10.41 -4.67 -14.41
N ALA A 207 11.74 -4.84 -14.50
CA ALA A 207 12.34 -5.91 -15.31
C ALA A 207 11.95 -7.30 -14.80
N PHE A 208 11.95 -7.51 -13.48
CA PHE A 208 11.53 -8.77 -12.86
C PHE A 208 10.07 -9.11 -13.17
N VAL A 209 9.16 -8.15 -13.00
CA VAL A 209 7.73 -8.37 -13.30
C VAL A 209 7.52 -8.61 -14.79
N SER A 210 8.19 -7.86 -15.66
CA SER A 210 8.10 -8.05 -17.11
C SER A 210 8.58 -9.45 -17.53
N LEU A 211 9.69 -9.91 -16.96
CA LEU A 211 10.21 -11.26 -17.18
C LEU A 211 9.20 -12.33 -16.71
N LEU A 212 8.64 -12.16 -15.53
CA LEU A 212 7.66 -13.08 -14.95
C LEU A 212 6.39 -13.16 -15.80
N LEU A 213 5.87 -12.04 -16.30
CA LEU A 213 4.73 -12.00 -17.22
C LEU A 213 5.04 -12.70 -18.53
N THR A 214 6.26 -12.55 -19.06
CA THR A 214 6.71 -13.22 -20.28
C THR A 214 6.76 -14.75 -20.09
N ILE A 215 7.31 -15.22 -18.96
CA ILE A 215 7.37 -16.65 -18.62
C ILE A 215 5.96 -17.24 -18.47
N LEU A 216 5.02 -16.48 -17.92
CA LEU A 216 3.63 -16.90 -17.75
C LEU A 216 2.77 -16.78 -19.02
N ASN A 217 3.37 -16.38 -20.14
CA ASN A 217 2.68 -16.09 -21.41
C ASN A 217 1.51 -15.10 -21.26
N VAL A 218 1.62 -14.17 -20.32
CA VAL A 218 0.64 -13.12 -20.09
C VAL A 218 1.07 -11.87 -20.86
N ASN A 219 0.25 -11.45 -21.82
CA ASN A 219 0.56 -10.23 -22.57
C ASN A 219 0.38 -9.00 -21.67
N PRO A 220 1.47 -8.27 -21.33
CA PRO A 220 1.39 -7.10 -20.44
C PRO A 220 0.48 -5.99 -20.99
N MET A 221 0.30 -5.90 -22.31
CA MET A 221 -0.59 -4.92 -22.95
C MET A 221 -2.07 -5.14 -22.64
N ASN A 222 -2.47 -6.36 -22.27
CA ASN A 222 -3.85 -6.64 -21.88
C ASN A 222 -4.18 -6.07 -20.47
N TYR A 223 -3.17 -5.80 -19.64
CA TYR A 223 -3.34 -5.19 -18.32
C TYR A 223 -3.41 -3.66 -18.37
N ILE A 224 -2.83 -3.03 -19.39
CA ILE A 224 -2.84 -1.56 -19.56
C ILE A 224 -4.18 -1.07 -20.12
N LYS A 225 -4.97 -1.96 -20.74
CA LYS A 225 -6.28 -1.64 -21.35
C LYS A 225 -7.49 -1.83 -20.41
N LEU A 226 -7.27 -2.30 -19.19
CA LEU A 226 -8.26 -2.43 -18.13
C LEU A 226 -8.21 -1.24 -17.17
#